data_cb1b85823f3ef2c5dd9cd8c86782e451
#
_entry.id   cb1b85823f3ef2c5dd9cd8c86782e451
#
_cell.length_a   1.000
_cell.length_b   1.000
_cell.length_c   1.000
_cell.angle_alpha   90.00
_cell.angle_beta   90.00
_cell.angle_gamma   90.00
#
_symmetry.space_group_name_H-M   'P 1'
#
loop_
_entity.id
_entity.type
_entity.pdbx_description
1 polymer ?
#
loop_
_entity_poly.entity_id
_entity_poly.type
_entity_poly.pdbx_seq_one_letter_code
_entity_poly.pdbx_strand_id
1 'polypeptide(L)'
;MAEMQNPNTDGDSTVLCGANSYVEKYYLNEQFSGLPESIKQELQIMCVMYTEDIGGIILLEFMPDGRLQFKVEAEENDYLFDEIGSALKIKQYQAEKRELLESLELYYKVKVLGIPADELLDDE
;
A
#
# COMPACT_ATOMS: atom_id res chain seq x y z
N MET A 1 9.69 18.22 -13.64
CA MET A 1 9.59 17.92 -13.55
C MET A 1 9.23 17.28 -13.41
N ALA A 2 9.11 16.98 -13.75
CA ALA A 2 8.58 16.28 -13.57
C ALA A 2 8.66 15.66 -12.92
N GLU A 3 9.00 15.52 -12.69
CA GLU A 3 8.93 14.93 -12.16
C GLU A 3 8.53 14.77 -11.28
N MET A 4 8.25 15.31 -10.88
CA MET A 4 7.71 15.08 -10.11
C MET A 4 7.07 14.22 -10.14
N GLN A 5 7.11 13.84 -10.59
CA GLN A 5 6.35 12.97 -10.73
C GLN A 5 6.37 11.99 -9.81
N ASN A 6 5.63 11.17 -9.86
CA ASN A 6 5.46 10.06 -9.04
C ASN A 6 6.71 9.28 -8.99
N PRO A 7 7.34 9.14 -7.87
CA PRO A 7 8.60 8.40 -7.82
C PRO A 7 8.44 6.94 -8.12
N ASN A 8 7.20 6.44 -8.18
CA ASN A 8 7.01 5.05 -8.44
C ASN A 8 6.43 4.81 -9.78
N THR A 9 6.80 5.62 -10.73
CA THR A 9 6.24 5.47 -12.00
C THR A 9 6.79 4.35 -12.79
N ASP A 10 7.80 3.64 -12.29
CA ASP A 10 8.23 2.54 -12.91
C ASP A 10 7.14 1.65 -13.17
N GLY A 11 6.70 1.52 -14.32
CA GLY A 11 5.62 0.68 -14.68
C GLY A 11 4.27 1.23 -14.32
N ASP A 12 4.18 2.49 -14.05
CA ASP A 12 2.89 3.12 -13.80
C ASP A 12 2.18 2.63 -12.55
N SER A 13 2.92 2.21 -11.55
CA SER A 13 2.28 1.87 -10.27
C SER A 13 1.84 3.15 -9.58
N THR A 14 0.85 3.02 -8.71
CA THR A 14 0.26 4.14 -8.00
C THR A 14 0.31 3.88 -6.51
N VAL A 15 0.91 4.80 -5.77
CA VAL A 15 0.98 4.66 -4.32
C VAL A 15 -0.39 4.92 -3.71
N LEU A 16 -0.82 4.02 -2.86
CA LEU A 16 -2.03 4.21 -2.08
C LEU A 16 -1.73 4.95 -0.79
N CYS A 17 -0.80 4.43 -0.03
CA CYS A 17 -0.46 5.01 1.27
C CYS A 17 0.88 4.46 1.72
N GLY A 18 1.39 5.00 2.82
CA GLY A 18 2.63 4.50 3.38
C GLY A 18 2.99 5.20 4.67
N ALA A 19 4.01 4.67 5.33
CA ALA A 19 4.52 5.25 6.56
C ALA A 19 6.03 5.17 6.58
N ASN A 20 6.66 6.16 7.18
CA ASN A 20 8.10 6.28 7.20
C ASN A 20 8.54 6.51 8.64
N SER A 21 9.24 5.52 9.20
CA SER A 21 9.66 5.58 10.59
C SER A 21 10.74 6.64 10.82
N TYR A 22 11.54 6.95 9.81
CA TYR A 22 12.65 7.86 9.99
C TYR A 22 12.19 9.29 10.20
N VAL A 23 11.03 9.65 9.65
CA VAL A 23 10.46 10.97 9.84
C VAL A 23 9.13 10.92 10.57
N GLU A 24 8.72 9.72 10.97
CA GLU A 24 7.50 9.51 11.77
C GLU A 24 6.27 10.13 11.11
N LYS A 25 6.08 9.79 9.84
CA LYS A 25 4.94 10.32 9.10
C LYS A 25 4.20 9.22 8.38
N TYR A 26 2.89 9.43 8.28
CA TYR A 26 2.01 8.58 7.50
C TYR A 26 1.47 9.41 6.33
N TYR A 27 1.30 8.77 5.19
CA TYR A 27 0.85 9.43 3.97
C TYR A 27 -0.29 8.63 3.34
N LEU A 28 -1.36 9.32 2.98
CA LEU A 28 -2.42 8.73 2.17
C LEU A 28 -2.53 9.57 0.90
N ASN A 29 -2.47 8.92 -0.25
CA ASN A 29 -2.55 9.60 -1.52
C ASN A 29 -3.93 10.26 -1.65
N GLU A 30 -3.96 11.56 -1.95
CA GLU A 30 -5.20 12.30 -2.02
C GLU A 30 -6.17 11.73 -3.04
N GLN A 31 -5.66 11.06 -4.04
CA GLN A 31 -6.51 10.42 -5.04
C GLN A 31 -7.49 9.47 -4.39
N PHE A 32 -7.14 8.94 -3.22
CA PHE A 32 -7.98 7.97 -2.53
C PHE A 32 -8.67 8.54 -1.30
N SER A 33 -8.75 9.86 -1.21
CA SER A 33 -9.37 10.48 -0.05
C SER A 33 -10.86 10.16 0.07
N GLY A 34 -11.47 9.68 -1.01
CA GLY A 34 -12.88 9.32 -0.98
C GLY A 34 -13.19 7.94 -0.43
N LEU A 35 -12.17 7.19 -0.03
CA LEU A 35 -12.43 5.90 0.60
C LEU A 35 -13.18 6.10 1.92
N PRO A 36 -13.95 5.09 2.34
CA PRO A 36 -14.62 5.19 3.64
C PRO A 36 -13.64 5.43 4.76
N GLU A 37 -14.10 6.17 5.76
CA GLU A 37 -13.24 6.54 6.87
C GLU A 37 -12.66 5.31 7.59
N SER A 38 -13.47 4.27 7.76
CA SER A 38 -12.99 3.07 8.44
C SER A 38 -11.85 2.41 7.67
N ILE A 39 -11.91 2.45 6.34
CA ILE A 39 -10.85 1.87 5.52
C ILE A 39 -9.58 2.72 5.66
N LYS A 40 -9.74 4.04 5.62
CA LYS A 40 -8.58 4.92 5.74
C LYS A 40 -7.91 4.74 7.10
N GLN A 41 -8.70 4.56 8.15
CA GLN A 41 -8.14 4.34 9.48
C GLN A 41 -7.43 3.00 9.57
N GLU A 42 -8.00 1.98 8.97
CA GLU A 42 -7.37 0.66 9.01
C GLU A 42 -6.04 0.67 8.29
N LEU A 43 -5.96 1.37 7.17
CA LEU A 43 -4.70 1.50 6.44
C LEU A 43 -3.66 2.24 7.27
N GLN A 44 -4.08 3.30 7.94
CA GLN A 44 -3.16 4.07 8.76
C GLN A 44 -2.63 3.23 9.92
N ILE A 45 -3.53 2.53 10.60
CA ILE A 45 -3.12 1.70 11.73
C ILE A 45 -2.13 0.63 11.27
N MET A 46 -2.42 -0.03 10.16
CA MET A 46 -1.56 -1.08 9.67
C MET A 46 -0.16 -0.56 9.36
N CYS A 47 -0.07 0.56 8.64
CA CYS A 47 1.22 1.09 8.23
C CYS A 47 2.00 1.63 9.42
N VAL A 48 1.33 2.32 10.34
CA VAL A 48 2.01 2.88 11.49
C VAL A 48 2.50 1.77 12.42
N MET A 49 1.69 0.73 12.61
CA MET A 49 2.10 -0.40 13.45
C MET A 49 3.31 -1.10 12.84
N TYR A 50 3.34 -1.21 11.51
CA TYR A 50 4.52 -1.80 10.88
C TYR A 50 5.77 -1.00 11.23
N THR A 51 5.72 0.33 11.10
CA THR A 51 6.89 1.14 11.37
C THR A 51 7.26 1.10 12.84
N GLU A 52 6.30 0.95 13.73
CA GLU A 52 6.61 0.85 15.15
C GLU A 52 7.25 -0.49 15.50
N ASP A 53 6.80 -1.54 14.86
CA ASP A 53 7.32 -2.88 15.17
C ASP A 53 8.61 -3.18 14.44
N ILE A 54 8.74 -2.72 13.21
CA ILE A 54 9.87 -3.10 12.35
C ILE A 54 10.79 -1.91 12.07
N GLY A 55 10.22 -0.74 11.84
CA GLY A 55 11.00 0.41 11.40
C GLY A 55 10.94 0.52 9.89
N GLY A 56 11.87 1.29 9.32
CA GLY A 56 11.93 1.44 7.88
C GLY A 56 10.78 2.22 7.29
N ILE A 57 10.50 1.94 6.03
CA ILE A 57 9.45 2.60 5.27
C ILE A 57 8.59 1.52 4.65
N ILE A 58 7.28 1.68 4.74
CA ILE A 58 6.36 0.75 4.11
C ILE A 58 5.45 1.54 3.18
N LEU A 59 5.22 1.00 1.98
CA LEU A 59 4.30 1.58 1.02
C LEU A 59 3.35 0.50 0.54
N LEU A 60 2.13 0.90 0.24
CA LEU A 60 1.19 0.05 -0.47
C LEU A 60 0.99 0.68 -1.83
N GLU A 61 1.18 -0.09 -2.89
CA GLU A 61 1.10 0.41 -4.25
C GLU A 61 0.22 -0.47 -5.10
N PHE A 62 -0.59 0.18 -5.94
CA PHE A 62 -1.34 -0.57 -6.96
C PHE A 62 -0.47 -0.71 -8.19
N MET A 63 -0.32 -1.93 -8.65
CA MET A 63 0.40 -2.20 -9.88
C MET A 63 -0.47 -1.82 -11.07
N PRO A 64 0.11 -1.72 -12.28
CA PRO A 64 -0.70 -1.32 -13.43
C PRO A 64 -1.92 -2.18 -13.68
N ASP A 65 -1.87 -3.45 -13.31
CA ASP A 65 -3.01 -4.34 -13.50
C ASP A 65 -3.99 -4.30 -12.33
N GLY A 66 -3.74 -3.46 -11.34
CA GLY A 66 -4.65 -3.30 -10.22
C GLY A 66 -4.33 -4.12 -9.00
N ARG A 67 -3.29 -4.95 -9.05
CA ARG A 67 -2.92 -5.70 -7.85
C ARG A 67 -2.26 -4.76 -6.85
N LEU A 68 -2.54 -4.97 -5.60
CA LEU A 68 -2.00 -4.15 -4.53
C LEU A 68 -0.83 -4.90 -3.89
N GLN A 69 0.30 -4.24 -3.77
CA GLN A 69 1.45 -4.90 -3.18
C GLN A 69 2.07 -4.04 -2.11
N PHE A 70 2.77 -4.69 -1.20
CA PHE A 70 3.55 -4.01 -0.18
C PHE A 70 4.97 -3.82 -0.70
N LYS A 71 5.55 -2.68 -0.37
CA LYS A 71 6.93 -2.41 -0.71
C LYS A 71 7.58 -1.86 0.55
N VAL A 72 8.71 -2.43 0.93
CA VAL A 72 9.40 -1.98 2.14
C VAL A 72 10.82 -1.59 1.81
N GLU A 73 11.34 -0.62 2.52
CA GLU A 73 12.69 -0.11 2.31
C GLU A 73 13.30 0.27 3.63
N ALA A 74 14.62 0.27 3.69
CA ALA A 74 15.35 0.78 4.83
C ALA A 74 16.47 1.66 4.32
N GLU A 75 16.84 2.66 5.12
CA GLU A 75 17.97 3.51 4.76
C GLU A 75 19.25 2.69 4.80
N GLU A 76 20.19 3.08 3.98
CA GLU A 76 21.41 2.33 3.81
C GLU A 76 22.16 2.11 5.10
N ASN A 77 22.12 3.05 5.97
CA ASN A 77 22.87 2.98 7.22
C ASN A 77 22.04 2.47 8.40
N ASP A 78 20.87 1.91 8.13
CA ASP A 78 20.03 1.38 9.20
C ASP A 78 20.40 -0.08 9.42
N TYR A 79 21.43 -0.30 10.22
CA TYR A 79 21.90 -1.65 10.45
C TYR A 79 21.01 -2.44 11.41
N LEU A 80 20.05 -1.77 12.03
CA LEU A 80 19.16 -2.45 12.95
C LEU A 80 17.87 -2.93 12.29
N PHE A 81 17.70 -2.64 11.01
CA PHE A 81 16.49 -3.02 10.32
C PHE A 81 16.38 -4.53 10.25
N ASP A 82 15.24 -5.06 10.67
CA ASP A 82 15.00 -6.49 10.79
C ASP A 82 14.35 -7.00 9.52
N GLU A 83 15.15 -7.46 8.56
CA GLU A 83 14.62 -7.90 7.28
C GLU A 83 13.75 -9.14 7.43
N ILE A 84 14.12 -10.04 8.32
CA ILE A 84 13.33 -11.25 8.52
C ILE A 84 12.00 -10.91 9.17
N GLY A 85 12.03 -10.06 10.19
CA GLY A 85 10.80 -9.63 10.85
C GLY A 85 9.89 -8.88 9.90
N SER A 86 10.49 -8.07 9.01
CA SER A 86 9.72 -7.35 8.02
C SER A 86 8.98 -8.32 7.10
N ALA A 87 9.67 -9.32 6.59
CA ALA A 87 9.04 -10.27 5.68
C ALA A 87 7.91 -11.03 6.37
N LEU A 88 8.12 -11.40 7.62
CA LEU A 88 7.08 -12.11 8.37
C LEU A 88 5.88 -11.23 8.63
N LYS A 89 6.12 -9.96 8.95
CA LYS A 89 5.01 -9.03 9.20
C LYS A 89 4.18 -8.81 7.94
N ILE A 90 4.84 -8.69 6.79
CA ILE A 90 4.12 -8.52 5.54
C ILE A 90 3.27 -9.74 5.23
N LYS A 91 3.81 -10.94 5.43
CA LYS A 91 3.02 -12.13 5.22
C LYS A 91 1.83 -12.20 6.15
N GLN A 92 2.02 -11.76 7.39
CA GLN A 92 0.94 -11.73 8.36
C GLN A 92 -0.17 -10.79 7.89
N TYR A 93 0.20 -9.59 7.42
CA TYR A 93 -0.79 -8.63 6.92
C TYR A 93 -1.51 -9.17 5.69
N GLN A 94 -0.78 -9.82 4.80
CA GLN A 94 -1.41 -10.37 3.61
C GLN A 94 -2.48 -11.41 3.96
N ALA A 95 -2.26 -12.15 5.02
CA ALA A 95 -3.23 -13.14 5.46
C ALA A 95 -4.37 -12.50 6.25
N GLU A 96 -4.02 -11.65 7.22
CA GLU A 96 -5.02 -11.08 8.11
C GLU A 96 -5.89 -10.03 7.46
N LYS A 97 -5.34 -9.31 6.50
CA LYS A 97 -6.05 -8.21 5.86
C LYS A 97 -6.50 -8.56 4.46
N ARG A 98 -6.62 -9.83 4.16
CA ARG A 98 -6.94 -10.26 2.81
C ARG A 98 -8.19 -9.58 2.27
N GLU A 99 -9.25 -9.53 3.06
CA GLU A 99 -10.51 -8.95 2.58
C GLU A 99 -10.36 -7.47 2.29
N LEU A 100 -9.64 -6.77 3.15
CA LEU A 100 -9.39 -5.35 2.94
C LEU A 100 -8.60 -5.14 1.66
N LEU A 101 -7.53 -5.91 1.49
CA LEU A 101 -6.66 -5.74 0.33
C LEU A 101 -7.38 -6.08 -0.96
N GLU A 102 -8.18 -7.14 -0.95
CA GLU A 102 -8.92 -7.52 -2.14
C GLU A 102 -9.99 -6.50 -2.49
N SER A 103 -10.65 -5.93 -1.49
CA SER A 103 -11.65 -4.92 -1.80
C SER A 103 -11.03 -3.64 -2.33
N LEU A 104 -9.82 -3.31 -1.88
CA LEU A 104 -9.11 -2.17 -2.43
C LEU A 104 -8.70 -2.42 -3.87
N GLU A 105 -8.27 -3.64 -4.19
CA GLU A 105 -7.94 -3.97 -5.56
C GLU A 105 -9.16 -3.85 -6.46
N LEU A 106 -10.30 -4.31 -6.00
CA LEU A 106 -11.53 -4.20 -6.76
C LEU A 106 -11.90 -2.73 -6.98
N TYR A 107 -11.80 -1.94 -5.92
CA TYR A 107 -12.07 -0.51 -6.01
C TYR A 107 -11.20 0.14 -7.09
N TYR A 108 -9.92 -0.18 -7.07
CA TYR A 108 -8.99 0.42 -8.01
C TYR A 108 -9.31 0.01 -9.45
N LYS A 109 -9.61 -1.26 -9.64
CA LYS A 109 -9.91 -1.75 -10.98
C LYS A 109 -11.16 -1.10 -11.54
N VAL A 110 -12.17 -0.93 -10.71
CA VAL A 110 -13.42 -0.33 -11.19
C VAL A 110 -13.29 1.19 -11.33
N LYS A 111 -12.75 1.86 -10.30
CA LYS A 111 -12.79 3.32 -10.27
C LYS A 111 -11.64 3.97 -11.04
N VAL A 112 -10.50 3.35 -11.06
CA VAL A 112 -9.33 3.96 -11.68
C VAL A 112 -9.05 3.36 -13.03
N LEU A 113 -9.08 2.03 -13.14
CA LEU A 113 -8.80 1.38 -14.40
C LEU A 113 -10.04 1.31 -15.30
N GLY A 114 -11.20 1.57 -14.76
CA GLY A 114 -12.42 1.62 -15.55
C GLY A 114 -12.95 0.27 -16.00
N ILE A 115 -12.54 -0.81 -15.35
CA ILE A 115 -13.05 -2.11 -15.71
C ILE A 115 -14.46 -2.25 -15.19
N PRO A 116 -15.42 -2.64 -16.02
CA PRO A 116 -16.79 -2.79 -15.53
C PRO A 116 -16.86 -3.80 -14.41
N ALA A 117 -17.63 -3.47 -13.38
CA ALA A 117 -17.71 -4.32 -12.20
C ALA A 117 -18.22 -5.70 -12.56
N ASP A 118 -19.14 -5.80 -13.51
CA ASP A 118 -19.70 -7.11 -13.85
C ASP A 118 -18.68 -8.00 -14.53
N GLU A 119 -17.65 -7.44 -15.16
CA GLU A 119 -16.58 -8.26 -15.70
C GLU A 119 -15.75 -8.88 -14.60
N LEU A 120 -15.60 -8.18 -13.49
CA LEU A 120 -14.81 -8.69 -12.40
C LEU A 120 -15.54 -9.69 -11.53
N LEU A 121 -16.87 -9.60 -11.51
CA LEU A 121 -17.66 -10.46 -10.66
C LEU A 121 -18.19 -11.66 -11.34
N ASP A 122 -17.95 -11.79 -12.64
CA ASP A 122 -18.59 -12.72 -13.40
C ASP A 122 -17.87 -13.97 -13.52
N ASP A 123 -16.79 -14.19 -13.01
CA ASP A 123 -16.22 -15.32 -13.22
C ASP A 123 -16.47 -16.21 -12.23
N GLU A 124 -17.23 -16.60 -11.99
CA GLU A 124 -17.48 -17.49 -11.20
C GLU A 124 -18.03 -18.32 -11.47
#